data_67a08a1075c683b76b7214dde6f73871
#
_entry.id   67a08a1075c683b76b7214dde6f73871
#
_cell.length_a   1.000
_cell.length_b   1.000
_cell.length_c   1.000
_cell.angle_alpha   90.00
_cell.angle_beta   90.00
_cell.angle_gamma   90.00
#
_symmetry.space_group_name_H-M   'P 1'
#
loop_
_entity.id
_entity.type
_entity.pdbx_description
1 polymer ?
#
loop_
_entity_poly.entity_id
_entity_poly.type
_entity_poly.pdbx_seq_one_letter_code
_entity_poly.pdbx_strand_id
1 'polypeptide(L)'
;MSATQKPAPPLGLAFIAAVLKKAGHSVQVIDCVAEAPDVYYSFKDGVVINGLSDKDIVDRIESDVDVIGFSIMFSGNWIHNRTLIDTVGNKFQNAVIIAGGEHISACPEFCFKQTTFLNVCVIGEGEETILELISAIQEEKDLSNISGIAFRSKKNEICFGTKRTRIRNLNELPRADWSYFPIDKYKEKNMAFGINTQDSISFPILATRGCPYTCTFCSSPQMWGTRYFMRTPQDVADEMEDLVTVYNSNNFDFYDLTAIIKKDWIIELCKEIINRDMNITWQIPAGTRSEAIDSEVADWLYRSGCKVITYAPESGSKEILRTIKKKIRLENMLNSIKQSSSRGLNVKINFMIGFPGEKHIDIIESIWFLIKASWNGANDMAPAAFSPYPGSELFNQLSNEKLIDMDDDQYFMDIINIDTFFENNFYNNNMSNYWLRFYLIFYLFIFYSSNFIFRPLRFFKTMYNIATKRYESRGEMTLGELINRSKVKIIDIPH
;
A
#
# COMPACT_ATOMS: atom_id res chain seq x y z
N MET A 1 6.79 -8.68 -9.00
CA MET A 1 5.43 -8.09 -8.84
C MET A 1 4.39 -9.04 -9.37
N SER A 2 3.26 -9.15 -8.67
CA SER A 2 2.09 -9.77 -9.27
C SER A 2 1.77 -9.04 -10.59
N ALA A 3 1.53 -9.77 -11.67
CA ALA A 3 1.20 -9.19 -12.98
C ALA A 3 -0.10 -8.35 -12.97
N THR A 4 -0.77 -8.26 -11.83
CA THR A 4 -2.05 -7.59 -11.65
C THR A 4 -1.96 -6.30 -10.81
N GLN A 5 -0.83 -6.05 -10.15
CA GLN A 5 -0.62 -4.80 -9.41
C GLN A 5 0.10 -3.79 -10.29
N LYS A 6 -0.62 -2.75 -10.69
CA LYS A 6 0.00 -1.60 -11.35
C LYS A 6 0.68 -0.71 -10.32
N PRO A 7 1.84 -0.14 -10.65
CA PRO A 7 2.45 0.90 -9.83
C PRO A 7 1.50 2.10 -9.68
N ALA A 8 1.71 2.85 -8.62
CA ALA A 8 0.94 4.06 -8.35
C ALA A 8 1.90 5.18 -7.92
N PRO A 9 1.55 6.45 -8.10
CA PRO A 9 2.43 7.56 -7.75
C PRO A 9 2.93 7.46 -6.30
N PRO A 10 4.25 7.61 -6.04
CA PRO A 10 4.86 7.33 -4.74
C PRO A 10 4.67 8.49 -3.77
N LEU A 11 3.53 8.54 -3.11
CA LEU A 11 3.10 9.65 -2.23
C LEU A 11 4.13 10.02 -1.15
N GLY A 12 4.77 9.01 -0.53
CA GLY A 12 5.78 9.26 0.50
C GLY A 12 6.98 10.04 -0.02
N LEU A 13 7.48 9.71 -1.22
CA LEU A 13 8.57 10.45 -1.87
C LEU A 13 8.13 11.87 -2.25
N ALA A 14 6.89 12.04 -2.72
CA ALA A 14 6.37 13.35 -3.08
C ALA A 14 6.26 14.29 -1.86
N PHE A 15 5.93 13.78 -0.66
CA PHE A 15 6.01 14.54 0.58
C PHE A 15 7.45 14.89 0.96
N ILE A 16 8.39 13.96 0.87
CA ILE A 16 9.81 14.22 1.16
C ILE A 16 10.37 15.27 0.20
N ALA A 17 10.09 15.15 -1.11
CA ALA A 17 10.50 16.15 -2.09
C ALA A 17 9.93 17.55 -1.76
N ALA A 18 8.66 17.62 -1.36
CA ALA A 18 8.00 18.87 -1.01
C ALA A 18 8.65 19.58 0.20
N VAL A 19 8.96 18.84 1.28
CA VAL A 19 9.60 19.43 2.47
C VAL A 19 11.03 19.87 2.18
N LEU A 20 11.79 19.10 1.42
CA LEU A 20 13.16 19.44 1.02
C LEU A 20 13.21 20.68 0.12
N LYS A 21 12.35 20.75 -0.89
CA LYS A 21 12.22 21.92 -1.77
C LYS A 21 11.83 23.19 -0.97
N LYS A 22 10.85 23.06 -0.08
CA LYS A 22 10.43 24.17 0.80
C LYS A 22 11.56 24.68 1.69
N ALA A 23 12.47 23.80 2.10
CA ALA A 23 13.67 24.14 2.87
C ALA A 23 14.82 24.72 2.01
N GLY A 24 14.68 24.75 0.69
CA GLY A 24 15.67 25.33 -0.23
C GLY A 24 16.74 24.37 -0.72
N HIS A 25 16.57 23.05 -0.52
CA HIS A 25 17.49 22.03 -1.04
C HIS A 25 17.27 21.78 -2.53
N SER A 26 18.35 21.48 -3.27
CA SER A 26 18.26 20.90 -4.61
C SER A 26 17.82 19.44 -4.48
N VAL A 27 16.79 19.06 -5.23
CA VAL A 27 16.19 17.71 -5.16
C VAL A 27 16.13 17.12 -6.54
N GLN A 28 16.63 15.90 -6.69
CA GLN A 28 16.39 15.01 -7.83
C GLN A 28 15.54 13.85 -7.36
N VAL A 29 14.54 13.44 -8.12
CA VAL A 29 13.76 12.23 -7.88
C VAL A 29 13.93 11.30 -9.08
N ILE A 30 14.22 10.02 -8.80
CA ILE A 30 14.26 8.96 -9.81
C ILE A 30 13.11 8.00 -9.51
N ASP A 31 12.07 8.08 -10.31
CA ASP A 31 10.93 7.16 -10.23
C ASP A 31 11.18 5.96 -11.13
N CYS A 32 11.85 4.96 -10.57
CA CYS A 32 12.37 3.82 -11.32
C CYS A 32 11.32 3.09 -12.17
N VAL A 33 10.07 3.05 -11.71
CA VAL A 33 9.02 2.34 -12.43
C VAL A 33 8.35 3.23 -13.47
N ALA A 34 8.02 4.47 -13.10
CA ALA A 34 7.33 5.36 -14.02
C ALA A 34 8.21 5.83 -15.17
N GLU A 35 9.54 5.92 -14.97
CA GLU A 35 10.47 6.27 -16.04
C GLU A 35 10.67 5.16 -17.08
N ALA A 36 10.47 3.90 -16.68
CA ALA A 36 10.62 2.74 -17.57
C ALA A 36 9.48 1.71 -17.36
N PRO A 37 8.20 2.08 -17.54
CA PRO A 37 7.06 1.27 -17.16
C PRO A 37 6.89 -0.02 -17.97
N ASP A 38 7.49 -0.09 -19.16
CA ASP A 38 7.42 -1.26 -20.05
C ASP A 38 8.68 -2.13 -20.00
N VAL A 39 9.65 -1.76 -19.15
CA VAL A 39 10.90 -2.52 -19.00
C VAL A 39 10.72 -3.56 -17.90
N TYR A 40 10.95 -4.81 -18.25
CA TYR A 40 10.90 -5.95 -17.35
C TYR A 40 12.16 -6.77 -17.52
N TYR A 41 12.84 -7.10 -16.44
CA TYR A 41 14.04 -7.94 -16.48
C TYR A 41 14.05 -8.98 -15.37
N SER A 42 14.72 -10.10 -15.66
CA SER A 42 14.89 -11.15 -14.67
C SER A 42 15.85 -10.71 -13.57
N PHE A 43 15.47 -11.00 -12.35
CA PHE A 43 16.31 -10.88 -11.17
C PHE A 43 16.52 -12.27 -10.58
N LYS A 44 17.11 -12.38 -9.41
CA LYS A 44 17.38 -13.63 -8.72
C LYS A 44 16.12 -14.51 -8.58
N ASP A 45 16.27 -15.82 -8.73
CA ASP A 45 15.26 -16.86 -8.43
C ASP A 45 13.91 -16.66 -9.15
N GLY A 46 13.92 -16.15 -10.37
CA GLY A 46 12.73 -15.99 -11.20
C GLY A 46 11.89 -14.76 -10.88
N VAL A 47 12.33 -13.91 -9.97
CA VAL A 47 11.71 -12.59 -9.74
C VAL A 47 11.91 -11.72 -10.98
N VAL A 48 10.84 -11.05 -11.39
CA VAL A 48 10.87 -10.08 -12.48
C VAL A 48 10.73 -8.68 -11.88
N ILE A 49 11.67 -7.81 -12.22
CA ILE A 49 11.64 -6.40 -11.84
C ILE A 49 11.03 -5.61 -12.98
N ASN A 50 10.18 -4.65 -12.64
CA ASN A 50 9.64 -3.67 -13.58
C ASN A 50 10.25 -2.31 -13.28
N GLY A 51 10.83 -1.68 -14.28
CA GLY A 51 11.40 -0.34 -14.17
C GLY A 51 12.81 -0.24 -14.74
N LEU A 52 13.52 0.82 -14.32
CA LEU A 52 14.91 1.06 -14.67
C LEU A 52 15.83 -0.04 -14.12
N SER A 53 16.87 -0.41 -14.88
CA SER A 53 17.94 -1.27 -14.37
C SER A 53 18.78 -0.53 -13.33
N ASP A 54 19.51 -1.29 -12.48
CA ASP A 54 20.42 -0.72 -11.48
C ASP A 54 21.43 0.22 -12.13
N LYS A 55 21.97 -0.16 -13.30
CA LYS A 55 22.86 0.68 -14.08
C LYS A 55 22.19 1.98 -14.52
N ASP A 56 20.98 1.90 -15.06
CA ASP A 56 20.26 3.11 -15.50
C ASP A 56 19.93 4.04 -14.34
N ILE A 57 19.61 3.49 -13.15
CA ILE A 57 19.41 4.28 -11.93
C ILE A 57 20.70 4.99 -11.55
N VAL A 58 21.80 4.25 -11.45
CA VAL A 58 23.12 4.77 -11.06
C VAL A 58 23.62 5.84 -12.05
N ASP A 59 23.36 5.68 -13.34
CA ASP A 59 23.78 6.63 -14.38
C ASP A 59 22.93 7.93 -14.38
N ARG A 60 21.75 7.93 -13.77
CA ARG A 60 20.89 9.12 -13.61
C ARG A 60 21.20 9.95 -12.37
N ILE A 61 21.87 9.37 -11.37
CA ILE A 61 22.23 10.10 -10.15
C ILE A 61 23.28 11.17 -10.51
N GLU A 62 23.03 12.42 -10.11
CA GLU A 62 23.97 13.54 -10.29
C GLU A 62 25.29 13.27 -9.59
N SER A 63 26.42 13.65 -10.22
CA SER A 63 27.77 13.26 -9.76
C SER A 63 28.20 13.95 -8.46
N ASP A 64 27.60 15.11 -8.14
CA ASP A 64 27.91 15.97 -6.99
C ASP A 64 26.87 15.87 -5.87
N VAL A 65 26.11 14.78 -5.83
CA VAL A 65 25.07 14.55 -4.80
C VAL A 65 25.69 14.34 -3.41
N ASP A 66 25.17 15.06 -2.41
CA ASP A 66 25.59 14.93 -1.01
C ASP A 66 24.87 13.77 -0.28
N VAL A 67 23.59 13.58 -0.59
CA VAL A 67 22.72 12.61 0.09
C VAL A 67 21.88 11.85 -0.92
N ILE A 68 21.87 10.52 -0.81
CA ILE A 68 21.03 9.64 -1.64
C ILE A 68 20.00 8.93 -0.75
N GLY A 69 18.71 9.13 -1.03
CA GLY A 69 17.60 8.59 -0.26
C GLY A 69 16.88 7.44 -0.95
N PHE A 70 16.63 6.35 -0.24
CA PHE A 70 15.83 5.21 -0.71
C PHE A 70 14.50 5.14 0.02
N SER A 71 13.41 5.02 -0.73
CA SER A 71 12.06 4.78 -0.18
C SER A 71 11.71 3.30 -0.26
N ILE A 72 11.76 2.60 0.87
CA ILE A 72 11.56 1.14 0.96
C ILE A 72 10.33 0.83 1.81
N MET A 73 9.17 0.83 1.15
CA MET A 73 7.88 0.57 1.80
C MET A 73 7.62 -0.92 2.01
N PHE A 74 7.88 -1.74 1.00
CA PHE A 74 7.48 -3.15 0.98
C PHE A 74 8.66 -4.06 1.26
N SER A 75 8.51 -4.95 2.25
CA SER A 75 9.56 -5.90 2.64
C SER A 75 9.95 -6.85 1.51
N GLY A 76 9.01 -7.29 0.68
CA GLY A 76 9.31 -8.14 -0.47
C GLY A 76 10.33 -7.55 -1.46
N ASN A 77 10.46 -6.22 -1.51
CA ASN A 77 11.43 -5.56 -2.40
C ASN A 77 12.85 -5.49 -1.80
N TRP A 78 13.05 -5.96 -0.55
CA TRP A 78 14.31 -5.77 0.15
C TRP A 78 15.50 -6.40 -0.56
N ILE A 79 15.36 -7.60 -1.11
CA ILE A 79 16.44 -8.30 -1.81
C ILE A 79 17.04 -7.44 -2.93
N HIS A 80 16.19 -6.83 -3.75
CA HIS A 80 16.64 -5.95 -4.82
C HIS A 80 17.15 -4.61 -4.27
N ASN A 81 16.45 -4.01 -3.32
CA ASN A 81 16.85 -2.71 -2.76
C ASN A 81 18.22 -2.75 -2.07
N ARG A 82 18.56 -3.82 -1.33
CA ARG A 82 19.89 -3.94 -0.73
C ARG A 82 20.99 -4.03 -1.79
N THR A 83 20.77 -4.77 -2.89
CA THR A 83 21.72 -4.86 -4.00
C THR A 83 21.90 -3.49 -4.67
N LEU A 84 20.82 -2.76 -4.89
CA LEU A 84 20.86 -1.41 -5.44
C LEU A 84 21.59 -0.43 -4.50
N ILE A 85 21.38 -0.50 -3.18
CA ILE A 85 22.09 0.30 -2.18
C ILE A 85 23.60 0.04 -2.29
N ASP A 86 24.01 -1.23 -2.39
CA ASP A 86 25.42 -1.59 -2.52
C ASP A 86 26.02 -1.10 -3.85
N THR A 87 25.29 -1.21 -4.95
CA THR A 87 25.72 -0.71 -6.26
C THR A 87 25.91 0.81 -6.26
N VAL A 88 24.94 1.53 -5.69
CA VAL A 88 25.01 3.01 -5.54
C VAL A 88 26.15 3.40 -4.61
N GLY A 89 26.28 2.74 -3.45
CA GLY A 89 27.31 3.03 -2.46
C GLY A 89 28.72 2.82 -2.99
N ASN A 90 28.94 1.81 -3.83
CA ASN A 90 30.24 1.59 -4.48
C ASN A 90 30.62 2.73 -5.43
N LYS A 91 29.65 3.34 -6.13
CA LYS A 91 29.91 4.45 -7.06
C LYS A 91 30.00 5.81 -6.35
N PHE A 92 29.14 6.05 -5.37
CA PHE A 92 29.00 7.34 -4.68
C PHE A 92 29.53 7.28 -3.24
N GLN A 93 30.82 6.97 -3.08
CA GLN A 93 31.46 6.72 -1.77
C GLN A 93 31.44 7.93 -0.82
N ASN A 94 31.31 9.15 -1.34
CA ASN A 94 31.27 10.38 -0.56
C ASN A 94 29.84 10.79 -0.17
N ALA A 95 28.81 10.23 -0.81
CA ALA A 95 27.42 10.55 -0.51
C ALA A 95 26.95 9.81 0.74
N VAL A 96 26.12 10.48 1.54
CA VAL A 96 25.44 9.84 2.68
C VAL A 96 24.22 9.08 2.16
N ILE A 97 24.20 7.77 2.35
CA ILE A 97 23.08 6.92 1.92
C ILE A 97 22.11 6.75 3.06
N ILE A 98 20.87 7.17 2.83
CA ILE A 98 19.78 7.07 3.78
C ILE A 98 18.63 6.21 3.21
N ALA A 99 17.90 5.53 4.08
CA ALA A 99 16.70 4.82 3.68
C ALA A 99 15.56 5.10 4.65
N GLY A 100 14.33 5.12 4.13
CA GLY A 100 13.10 5.27 4.92
C GLY A 100 11.97 4.41 4.35
N GLY A 101 10.84 4.40 5.03
CA GLY A 101 9.67 3.61 4.69
C GLY A 101 9.35 2.53 5.72
N GLU A 102 8.30 1.76 5.47
CA GLU A 102 7.76 0.84 6.47
C GLU A 102 8.73 -0.32 6.77
N HIS A 103 9.36 -0.90 5.76
CA HIS A 103 10.36 -1.96 5.97
C HIS A 103 11.54 -1.48 6.83
N ILE A 104 12.09 -0.32 6.48
CA ILE A 104 13.22 0.28 7.22
C ILE A 104 12.83 0.59 8.66
N SER A 105 11.61 1.13 8.87
CA SER A 105 11.10 1.43 10.21
C SER A 105 10.87 0.17 11.06
N ALA A 106 10.53 -0.94 10.43
CA ALA A 106 10.24 -2.19 11.10
C ALA A 106 11.49 -2.96 11.55
N CYS A 107 12.58 -2.92 10.75
CA CYS A 107 13.76 -3.74 11.01
C CYS A 107 15.09 -3.04 10.63
N PRO A 108 15.39 -1.86 11.20
CA PRO A 108 16.59 -1.09 10.83
C PRO A 108 17.90 -1.82 11.13
N GLU A 109 17.99 -2.54 12.25
CA GLU A 109 19.19 -3.33 12.60
C GLU A 109 19.49 -4.42 11.55
N PHE A 110 18.43 -5.08 11.07
CA PHE A 110 18.56 -6.08 10.02
C PHE A 110 19.07 -5.42 8.73
N CYS A 111 18.49 -4.29 8.33
CA CYS A 111 18.92 -3.56 7.12
C CYS A 111 20.40 -3.17 7.20
N PHE A 112 20.88 -2.68 8.34
CA PHE A 112 22.30 -2.38 8.52
C PHE A 112 23.22 -3.61 8.45
N LYS A 113 22.77 -4.78 8.89
CA LYS A 113 23.55 -6.01 8.78
C LYS A 113 23.68 -6.50 7.35
N GLN A 114 22.67 -6.25 6.52
CA GLN A 114 22.60 -6.75 5.14
C GLN A 114 23.38 -5.91 4.13
N THR A 115 23.70 -4.63 4.44
CA THR A 115 24.52 -3.75 3.61
C THR A 115 25.38 -2.83 4.46
N THR A 116 26.63 -2.59 4.03
CA THR A 116 27.58 -1.70 4.73
C THR A 116 27.49 -0.26 4.27
N PHE A 117 26.85 0.01 3.14
CA PHE A 117 26.74 1.34 2.56
C PHE A 117 25.59 2.17 3.14
N LEU A 118 24.62 1.55 3.79
CA LEU A 118 23.55 2.28 4.45
C LEU A 118 24.08 3.01 5.69
N ASN A 119 23.99 4.33 5.69
CA ASN A 119 24.48 5.19 6.78
C ASN A 119 23.39 5.50 7.80
N VAL A 120 22.16 5.78 7.34
CA VAL A 120 21.06 6.18 8.21
C VAL A 120 19.75 5.53 7.78
N CYS A 121 19.02 4.99 8.75
CA CYS A 121 17.62 4.56 8.63
C CYS A 121 16.70 5.62 9.25
N VAL A 122 15.76 6.16 8.48
CA VAL A 122 14.71 7.05 8.97
C VAL A 122 13.53 6.22 9.45
N ILE A 123 13.16 6.34 10.72
CA ILE A 123 12.16 5.52 11.39
C ILE A 123 10.86 6.32 11.58
N GLY A 124 9.75 5.83 11.06
CA GLY A 124 8.44 6.48 11.14
C GLY A 124 8.23 7.59 10.12
N GLU A 125 7.67 8.72 10.54
CA GLU A 125 7.40 9.88 9.69
C GLU A 125 8.71 10.59 9.32
N GLY A 126 8.94 10.75 8.01
CA GLY A 126 10.22 11.23 7.50
C GLY A 126 10.31 12.76 7.32
N GLU A 127 9.20 13.47 7.27
CA GLU A 127 9.15 14.85 6.80
C GLU A 127 9.95 15.83 7.69
N GLU A 128 9.79 15.75 9.00
CA GLU A 128 10.58 16.54 9.94
C GLU A 128 11.99 15.96 10.13
N THR A 129 12.07 14.62 10.16
CA THR A 129 13.32 13.91 10.40
C THR A 129 14.34 14.20 9.32
N ILE A 130 13.93 14.24 8.04
CA ILE A 130 14.86 14.47 6.93
C ILE A 130 15.46 15.88 6.97
N LEU A 131 14.69 16.89 7.36
CA LEU A 131 15.18 18.27 7.47
C LEU A 131 16.24 18.39 8.57
N GLU A 132 15.97 17.83 9.75
CA GLU A 132 16.95 17.81 10.85
C GLU A 132 18.21 17.02 10.48
N LEU A 133 18.04 15.88 9.80
CA LEU A 133 19.13 15.02 9.37
C LEU A 133 20.05 15.73 8.35
N ILE A 134 19.48 16.35 7.31
CA ILE A 134 20.27 17.07 6.31
C ILE A 134 21.00 18.26 6.91
N SER A 135 20.33 19.04 7.79
CA SER A 135 20.99 20.14 8.50
C SER A 135 22.18 19.63 9.33
N ALA A 136 22.01 18.49 10.02
CA ALA A 136 23.09 17.92 10.83
C ALA A 136 24.25 17.38 9.95
N ILE A 137 23.95 16.81 8.79
CA ILE A 137 24.97 16.37 7.82
C ILE A 137 25.75 17.56 7.28
N GLN A 138 25.06 18.64 6.86
CA GLN A 138 25.70 19.87 6.36
C GLN A 138 26.59 20.56 7.38
N GLU A 139 26.19 20.51 8.63
CA GLU A 139 26.93 21.15 9.75
C GLU A 139 27.91 20.19 10.45
N GLU A 140 28.08 18.96 9.92
CA GLU A 140 28.93 17.89 10.48
C GLU A 140 28.64 17.59 11.98
N LYS A 141 27.35 17.77 12.38
CA LYS A 141 26.91 17.54 13.75
C LYS A 141 26.77 16.06 14.09
N ASP A 142 26.79 15.77 15.39
CA ASP A 142 26.53 14.43 15.90
C ASP A 142 25.04 14.05 15.67
N LEU A 143 24.82 12.92 15.01
CA LEU A 143 23.48 12.40 14.70
C LEU A 143 22.76 11.82 15.92
N SER A 144 23.44 11.57 17.05
CA SER A 144 22.85 10.97 18.25
C SER A 144 21.68 11.78 18.85
N ASN A 145 21.63 13.08 18.56
CA ASN A 145 20.59 13.98 19.03
C ASN A 145 19.36 14.04 18.13
N ILE A 146 19.40 13.38 16.97
CA ILE A 146 18.25 13.39 16.03
C ILE A 146 17.27 12.30 16.42
N SER A 147 16.02 12.68 16.62
CA SER A 147 14.94 11.73 16.88
C SER A 147 14.45 11.02 15.62
N GLY A 148 14.04 9.76 15.74
CA GLY A 148 13.44 9.01 14.63
C GLY A 148 14.45 8.50 13.61
N ILE A 149 15.70 8.28 14.02
CA ILE A 149 16.71 7.64 13.17
C ILE A 149 17.40 6.48 13.89
N ALA A 150 17.93 5.56 13.08
CA ALA A 150 19.06 4.72 13.46
C ALA A 150 20.20 5.02 12.48
N PHE A 151 21.44 4.98 12.95
CA PHE A 151 22.59 5.38 12.14
C PHE A 151 23.84 4.58 12.48
N ARG A 152 24.76 4.54 11.55
CA ARG A 152 26.07 3.92 11.73
C ARG A 152 27.06 4.96 12.24
N SER A 153 27.61 4.74 13.43
CA SER A 153 28.60 5.62 14.03
C SER A 153 29.95 5.55 13.29
N LYS A 154 30.85 6.50 13.57
CA LYS A 154 32.24 6.47 13.06
C LYS A 154 33.01 5.21 13.48
N LYS A 155 32.57 4.52 14.54
CA LYS A 155 33.12 3.23 14.98
C LYS A 155 32.47 2.04 14.32
N ASN A 156 31.60 2.26 13.33
CA ASN A 156 30.81 1.24 12.65
C ASN A 156 29.78 0.52 13.56
N GLU A 157 29.38 1.14 14.67
CA GLU A 157 28.35 0.65 15.58
C GLU A 157 26.97 1.18 15.16
N ILE A 158 25.93 0.38 15.33
CA ILE A 158 24.56 0.81 15.09
C ILE A 158 24.05 1.55 16.33
N CYS A 159 23.70 2.81 16.15
CA CYS A 159 23.17 3.69 17.19
C CYS A 159 21.72 4.07 16.87
N PHE A 160 20.94 4.30 17.91
CA PHE A 160 19.56 4.75 17.79
C PHE A 160 19.40 6.13 18.42
N GLY A 161 18.77 7.04 17.66
CA GLY A 161 18.23 8.27 18.23
C GLY A 161 16.98 8.00 19.09
N THR A 162 16.49 9.04 19.75
CA THR A 162 15.24 8.94 20.52
C THR A 162 14.04 8.74 19.59
N LYS A 163 12.95 8.17 20.12
CA LYS A 163 11.72 8.01 19.35
C LYS A 163 11.12 9.39 19.01
N ARG A 164 10.84 9.64 17.73
CA ARG A 164 10.20 10.88 17.29
C ARG A 164 8.73 10.93 17.70
N THR A 165 8.29 12.10 18.15
CA THR A 165 6.87 12.38 18.33
C THR A 165 6.17 12.48 16.99
N ARG A 166 4.99 11.87 16.86
CA ARG A 166 4.18 11.92 15.65
C ARG A 166 3.73 13.34 15.31
N ILE A 167 3.72 13.68 14.02
CA ILE A 167 3.14 14.92 13.51
C ILE A 167 1.65 14.93 13.84
N ARG A 168 1.19 15.95 14.58
CA ARG A 168 -0.19 16.03 15.05
C ARG A 168 -1.08 16.87 14.14
N ASN A 169 -0.55 18.00 13.64
CA ASN A 169 -1.26 18.87 12.72
C ASN A 169 -0.84 18.57 11.29
N LEU A 170 -1.60 17.72 10.63
CA LEU A 170 -1.30 17.30 9.25
C LEU A 170 -1.54 18.42 8.22
N ASN A 171 -2.33 19.46 8.57
CA ASN A 171 -2.58 20.60 7.68
C ASN A 171 -1.34 21.51 7.54
N GLU A 172 -0.36 21.43 8.44
CA GLU A 172 0.88 22.21 8.35
C GLU A 172 1.93 21.58 7.42
N LEU A 173 1.75 20.31 7.07
CA LEU A 173 2.63 19.65 6.11
C LEU A 173 2.46 20.27 4.73
N PRO A 174 3.57 20.48 4.00
CA PRO A 174 3.47 20.79 2.58
C PRO A 174 2.68 19.69 1.87
N ARG A 175 1.87 20.08 0.86
CA ARG A 175 1.25 19.10 -0.03
C ARG A 175 2.31 18.34 -0.82
N ALA A 176 2.01 17.14 -1.25
CA ALA A 176 2.90 16.33 -2.07
C ALA A 176 3.29 17.07 -3.34
N ASP A 177 4.58 17.17 -3.64
CA ASP A 177 5.08 17.84 -4.83
C ASP A 177 5.27 16.85 -5.99
N TRP A 178 4.32 16.87 -6.89
CA TRP A 178 4.29 15.98 -8.06
C TRP A 178 5.14 16.49 -9.23
N SER A 179 5.71 17.69 -9.16
CA SER A 179 6.51 18.26 -10.24
C SER A 179 7.81 17.50 -10.53
N TYR A 180 8.25 16.68 -9.58
CA TYR A 180 9.43 15.83 -9.71
C TYR A 180 9.17 14.47 -10.37
N PHE A 181 7.91 14.15 -10.66
CA PHE A 181 7.51 12.82 -11.12
C PHE A 181 7.02 12.85 -12.57
N PRO A 182 7.25 11.77 -13.34
CA PRO A 182 6.78 11.69 -14.73
C PRO A 182 5.27 11.36 -14.77
N ILE A 183 4.44 12.32 -14.34
CA ILE A 183 2.99 12.14 -14.14
C ILE A 183 2.27 11.71 -15.43
N ASP A 184 2.72 12.18 -16.59
CA ASP A 184 2.16 11.77 -17.88
C ASP A 184 2.32 10.27 -18.14
N LYS A 185 3.38 9.65 -17.63
CA LYS A 185 3.58 8.19 -17.75
C LYS A 185 2.57 7.41 -16.92
N TYR A 186 2.21 7.91 -15.75
CA TYR A 186 1.15 7.32 -14.94
C TYR A 186 -0.19 7.34 -15.66
N LYS A 187 -0.51 8.45 -16.34
CA LYS A 187 -1.70 8.57 -17.18
C LYS A 187 -1.65 7.62 -18.38
N GLU A 188 -0.58 7.70 -19.18
CA GLU A 188 -0.41 6.90 -20.40
C GLU A 188 -0.55 5.39 -20.13
N LYS A 189 -0.01 4.90 -19.02
CA LYS A 189 -0.02 3.49 -18.65
C LYS A 189 -1.20 3.10 -17.75
N ASN A 190 -2.06 4.06 -17.43
CA ASN A 190 -3.18 3.85 -16.50
C ASN A 190 -2.73 3.20 -15.19
N MET A 191 -1.67 3.76 -14.59
CA MET A 191 -1.08 3.29 -13.35
C MET A 191 -1.77 3.95 -12.15
N ALA A 192 -2.46 3.15 -11.33
CA ALA A 192 -3.21 3.60 -10.16
C ALA A 192 -3.33 2.49 -9.13
N PHE A 193 -3.47 2.83 -7.86
CA PHE A 193 -3.72 1.86 -6.80
C PHE A 193 -5.15 1.30 -6.88
N GLY A 194 -6.12 2.14 -7.14
CA GLY A 194 -7.51 1.77 -7.34
C GLY A 194 -7.84 1.41 -8.78
N ILE A 195 -9.12 1.51 -9.13
CA ILE A 195 -9.60 1.36 -10.50
C ILE A 195 -9.64 2.75 -11.12
N ASN A 196 -8.91 2.94 -12.20
CA ASN A 196 -9.05 4.14 -12.98
C ASN A 196 -10.02 3.88 -14.14
N THR A 197 -11.20 4.47 -14.04
CA THR A 197 -12.29 4.32 -15.02
C THR A 197 -12.33 5.45 -16.04
N GLN A 198 -11.50 6.47 -15.86
CA GLN A 198 -11.41 7.64 -16.73
C GLN A 198 -9.98 7.74 -17.30
N ASP A 199 -9.84 8.25 -18.51
CA ASP A 199 -8.54 8.50 -19.14
C ASP A 199 -7.84 9.70 -18.46
N SER A 200 -7.68 9.64 -17.15
CA SER A 200 -7.07 10.65 -16.31
C SER A 200 -6.04 10.06 -15.36
N ILE A 201 -5.25 10.89 -14.74
CA ILE A 201 -4.34 10.48 -13.68
C ILE A 201 -5.17 10.20 -12.43
N SER A 202 -4.84 9.11 -11.71
CA SER A 202 -5.36 8.87 -10.37
C SER A 202 -4.30 9.30 -9.36
N PHE A 203 -4.58 10.41 -8.65
CA PHE A 203 -3.67 10.85 -7.61
C PHE A 203 -3.98 10.21 -6.25
N PRO A 204 -2.94 9.82 -5.51
CA PRO A 204 -3.10 9.39 -4.13
C PRO A 204 -3.37 10.59 -3.21
N ILE A 205 -4.36 10.45 -2.35
CA ILE A 205 -4.68 11.40 -1.27
C ILE A 205 -4.42 10.72 0.07
N LEU A 206 -3.83 11.45 1.01
CA LEU A 206 -3.68 11.03 2.39
C LEU A 206 -4.39 12.04 3.29
N ALA A 207 -5.63 11.71 3.65
CA ALA A 207 -6.45 12.58 4.49
C ALA A 207 -6.21 12.34 5.99
N THR A 208 -5.69 11.15 6.33
CA THR A 208 -5.51 10.73 7.73
C THR A 208 -4.22 9.94 7.90
N ARG A 209 -3.66 9.93 9.11
CA ARG A 209 -2.49 9.12 9.46
C ARG A 209 -2.71 8.33 10.73
N GLY A 210 -2.29 7.06 10.70
CA GLY A 210 -2.38 6.13 11.81
C GLY A 210 -3.66 5.32 11.81
N CYS A 211 -3.73 4.38 12.75
CA CYS A 211 -4.88 3.50 12.94
C CYS A 211 -5.02 3.19 14.43
N PRO A 212 -6.21 3.36 15.05
CA PRO A 212 -6.37 3.15 16.49
C PRO A 212 -6.44 1.68 16.90
N TYR A 213 -6.24 0.77 15.96
CA TYR A 213 -6.35 -0.67 16.17
C TYR A 213 -4.98 -1.34 16.18
N THR A 214 -4.91 -2.49 16.88
CA THR A 214 -3.69 -3.28 17.09
C THR A 214 -3.86 -4.69 16.54
N CYS A 215 -4.27 -4.80 15.27
CA CYS A 215 -4.39 -6.10 14.63
C CYS A 215 -3.01 -6.79 14.59
N THR A 216 -2.95 -8.07 14.99
CA THR A 216 -1.68 -8.77 15.22
C THR A 216 -0.87 -9.03 13.95
N PHE A 217 -1.52 -9.03 12.78
CA PHE A 217 -0.90 -9.24 11.48
C PHE A 217 -0.35 -7.95 10.84
N CYS A 218 -0.68 -6.79 11.42
CA CYS A 218 -0.41 -5.49 10.81
C CYS A 218 0.82 -4.82 11.43
N SER A 219 1.74 -4.32 10.61
CA SER A 219 2.92 -3.56 11.01
C SER A 219 2.63 -2.09 11.38
N SER A 220 1.48 -1.56 10.96
CA SER A 220 1.10 -0.16 11.18
C SER A 220 1.18 0.32 12.64
N PRO A 221 0.85 -0.48 13.69
CA PRO A 221 1.02 -0.04 15.07
C PRO A 221 2.46 0.28 15.45
N GLN A 222 3.44 -0.38 14.85
CA GLN A 222 4.86 -0.10 15.11
C GLN A 222 5.31 1.19 14.42
N MET A 223 4.97 1.39 13.16
CA MET A 223 5.34 2.57 12.38
C MET A 223 4.53 3.81 12.80
N TRP A 224 3.21 3.68 12.83
CA TRP A 224 2.29 4.81 13.00
C TRP A 224 1.78 4.99 14.43
N GLY A 225 2.00 4.00 15.32
CA GLY A 225 1.35 3.94 16.62
C GLY A 225 -0.17 3.82 16.51
N THR A 226 -0.86 4.01 17.63
CA THR A 226 -2.33 3.86 17.71
C THR A 226 -3.08 5.20 17.74
N ARG A 227 -2.38 6.32 17.57
CA ARG A 227 -3.03 7.64 17.46
C ARG A 227 -3.45 7.89 16.03
N TYR A 228 -4.66 8.42 15.88
CA TYR A 228 -5.28 8.74 14.61
C TYR A 228 -5.37 10.24 14.44
N PHE A 229 -4.75 10.78 13.42
CA PHE A 229 -4.75 12.20 13.09
C PHE A 229 -5.44 12.40 11.75
N MET A 230 -6.19 13.49 11.61
CA MET A 230 -6.94 13.83 10.42
C MET A 230 -6.60 15.24 9.96
N ARG A 231 -6.54 15.45 8.68
CA ARG A 231 -6.61 16.76 8.05
C ARG A 231 -8.04 17.29 8.16
N THR A 232 -8.19 18.60 8.05
CA THR A 232 -9.54 19.16 7.91
C THR A 232 -10.14 18.77 6.55
N PRO A 233 -11.46 18.58 6.45
CA PRO A 233 -12.12 18.31 5.17
C PRO A 233 -11.81 19.37 4.11
N GLN A 234 -11.72 20.65 4.51
CA GLN A 234 -11.39 21.77 3.66
C GLN A 234 -9.99 21.62 3.05
N ASP A 235 -8.98 21.31 3.87
CA ASP A 235 -7.60 21.15 3.40
C ASP A 235 -7.45 19.97 2.42
N VAL A 236 -8.18 18.87 2.66
CA VAL A 236 -8.22 17.74 1.70
C VAL A 236 -8.89 18.14 0.40
N ALA A 237 -10.01 18.85 0.48
CA ALA A 237 -10.72 19.32 -0.72
C ALA A 237 -9.91 20.35 -1.50
N ASP A 238 -9.17 21.24 -0.83
CA ASP A 238 -8.26 22.20 -1.47
C ASP A 238 -7.16 21.48 -2.26
N GLU A 239 -6.54 20.41 -1.69
CA GLU A 239 -5.54 19.62 -2.41
C GLU A 239 -6.14 18.95 -3.65
N MET A 240 -7.33 18.36 -3.52
CA MET A 240 -8.00 17.72 -4.66
C MET A 240 -8.30 18.75 -5.76
N GLU A 241 -8.76 19.95 -5.40
CA GLU A 241 -9.05 21.04 -6.34
C GLU A 241 -7.79 21.56 -7.05
N ASP A 242 -6.68 21.68 -6.32
CA ASP A 242 -5.38 22.03 -6.92
C ASP A 242 -4.92 20.97 -7.94
N LEU A 243 -5.07 19.69 -7.62
CA LEU A 243 -4.70 18.60 -8.53
C LEU A 243 -5.60 18.53 -9.76
N VAL A 244 -6.90 18.85 -9.62
CA VAL A 244 -7.81 19.04 -10.76
C VAL A 244 -7.31 20.19 -11.65
N THR A 245 -6.96 21.30 -11.05
CA THR A 245 -6.59 22.52 -11.78
C THR A 245 -5.24 22.40 -12.47
N VAL A 246 -4.22 21.87 -11.77
CA VAL A 246 -2.83 21.82 -12.25
C VAL A 246 -2.60 20.65 -13.21
N TYR A 247 -3.16 19.48 -12.90
CA TYR A 247 -2.88 18.24 -13.65
C TYR A 247 -4.08 17.73 -14.46
N ASN A 248 -5.21 18.43 -14.44
CA ASN A 248 -6.46 17.99 -15.06
C ASN A 248 -6.84 16.56 -14.58
N SER A 249 -6.62 16.31 -13.28
CA SER A 249 -6.98 15.06 -12.66
C SER A 249 -8.44 15.05 -12.24
N ASN A 250 -9.13 13.96 -12.48
CA ASN A 250 -10.51 13.80 -12.04
C ASN A 250 -10.73 12.47 -11.31
N ASN A 251 -9.66 11.77 -10.92
CA ASN A 251 -9.73 10.54 -10.14
C ASN A 251 -8.74 10.54 -8.97
N PHE A 252 -9.18 10.07 -7.80
CA PHE A 252 -8.40 10.09 -6.57
C PHE A 252 -8.50 8.77 -5.80
N ASP A 253 -7.35 8.30 -5.30
CA ASP A 253 -7.24 7.11 -4.45
C ASP A 253 -6.86 7.50 -3.02
N PHE A 254 -7.70 7.21 -2.04
CA PHE A 254 -7.36 7.44 -0.63
C PHE A 254 -6.43 6.35 -0.12
N TYR A 255 -5.19 6.73 0.24
CA TYR A 255 -4.13 5.81 0.71
C TYR A 255 -4.12 5.62 2.23
N ASP A 256 -5.12 6.14 2.87
CA ASP A 256 -5.28 6.03 4.33
C ASP A 256 -5.33 4.59 4.80
N LEU A 257 -4.68 4.27 5.91
CA LEU A 257 -4.76 2.96 6.57
C LEU A 257 -6.20 2.59 6.97
N THR A 258 -6.99 3.62 7.30
CA THR A 258 -8.44 3.52 7.50
C THR A 258 -9.05 4.91 7.32
N ALA A 259 -9.59 5.18 6.14
CA ALA A 259 -10.01 6.52 5.75
C ALA A 259 -11.21 7.05 6.57
N ILE A 260 -12.15 6.18 6.92
CA ILE A 260 -13.41 6.59 7.56
C ILE A 260 -13.50 5.98 8.95
N ILE A 261 -13.29 6.79 9.98
CA ILE A 261 -13.55 6.45 11.39
C ILE A 261 -14.65 7.36 11.97
N LYS A 262 -14.66 8.65 11.57
CA LYS A 262 -15.62 9.63 12.05
C LYS A 262 -16.66 9.96 11.00
N LYS A 263 -17.92 9.74 11.33
CA LYS A 263 -19.05 9.99 10.45
C LYS A 263 -19.15 11.46 10.02
N ASP A 264 -19.06 12.38 10.96
CA ASP A 264 -19.24 13.81 10.67
C ASP A 264 -18.13 14.34 9.75
N TRP A 265 -16.88 13.87 9.95
CA TRP A 265 -15.74 14.27 9.13
C TRP A 265 -15.92 13.90 7.66
N ILE A 266 -16.33 12.65 7.39
CA ILE A 266 -16.51 12.20 5.99
C ILE A 266 -17.70 12.86 5.32
N ILE A 267 -18.77 13.13 6.06
CA ILE A 267 -19.93 13.89 5.52
C ILE A 267 -19.49 15.31 5.16
N GLU A 268 -18.68 15.96 6.00
CA GLU A 268 -18.17 17.30 5.73
C GLU A 268 -17.26 17.32 4.50
N LEU A 269 -16.35 16.35 4.35
CA LEU A 269 -15.55 16.22 3.13
C LEU A 269 -16.41 16.04 1.88
N CYS A 270 -17.43 15.18 1.94
CA CYS A 270 -18.34 15.00 0.82
C CYS A 270 -19.08 16.29 0.47
N LYS A 271 -19.49 17.09 1.47
CA LYS A 271 -20.11 18.40 1.26
C LYS A 271 -19.15 19.39 0.62
N GLU A 272 -17.90 19.45 1.06
CA GLU A 272 -16.87 20.30 0.44
C GLU A 272 -16.71 19.98 -1.06
N ILE A 273 -16.58 18.68 -1.40
CA ILE A 273 -16.45 18.23 -2.79
C ILE A 273 -17.66 18.65 -3.64
N ILE A 274 -18.88 18.49 -3.11
CA ILE A 274 -20.12 18.82 -3.81
C ILE A 274 -20.28 20.34 -3.95
N ASN A 275 -20.03 21.11 -2.88
CA ASN A 275 -20.20 22.57 -2.88
C ASN A 275 -19.22 23.29 -3.83
N ARG A 276 -18.05 22.68 -4.10
CA ARG A 276 -17.06 23.18 -5.07
C ARG A 276 -17.35 22.73 -6.50
N ASP A 277 -18.44 22.00 -6.71
CA ASP A 277 -18.82 21.46 -8.02
C ASP A 277 -17.69 20.67 -8.72
N MET A 278 -16.90 19.94 -7.91
CA MET A 278 -15.80 19.14 -8.44
C MET A 278 -16.35 17.91 -9.17
N ASN A 279 -16.22 17.88 -10.49
CA ASN A 279 -16.61 16.71 -11.30
C ASN A 279 -15.51 15.63 -11.24
N ILE A 280 -15.43 14.95 -10.11
CA ILE A 280 -14.41 13.96 -9.81
C ILE A 280 -14.99 12.60 -9.50
N THR A 281 -14.12 11.59 -9.57
CA THR A 281 -14.35 10.27 -8.98
C THR A 281 -13.28 10.00 -7.93
N TRP A 282 -13.64 9.27 -6.88
CA TRP A 282 -12.68 8.89 -5.86
C TRP A 282 -13.04 7.55 -5.23
N GLN A 283 -12.09 6.94 -4.55
CA GLN A 283 -12.26 5.61 -3.99
C GLN A 283 -11.37 5.36 -2.77
N ILE A 284 -11.72 4.33 -1.99
CA ILE A 284 -11.02 3.87 -0.80
C ILE A 284 -10.53 2.44 -1.06
N PRO A 285 -9.41 2.26 -1.79
CA PRO A 285 -8.96 0.94 -2.23
C PRO A 285 -8.27 0.13 -1.13
N ALA A 286 -7.62 0.78 -0.15
CA ALA A 286 -6.90 0.12 0.94
C ALA A 286 -7.85 -0.51 1.98
N GLY A 287 -9.00 0.10 2.20
CA GLY A 287 -10.00 -0.37 3.14
C GLY A 287 -10.41 0.68 4.16
N THR A 288 -11.57 0.46 4.76
CA THR A 288 -12.10 1.32 5.83
C THR A 288 -12.93 0.51 6.82
N ARG A 289 -13.37 1.19 7.87
CA ARG A 289 -14.21 0.60 8.92
C ARG A 289 -15.69 0.72 8.55
N SER A 290 -16.41 -0.37 8.75
CA SER A 290 -17.85 -0.42 8.45
C SER A 290 -18.71 0.30 9.50
N GLU A 291 -18.20 0.53 10.70
CA GLU A 291 -18.97 1.04 11.83
C GLU A 291 -19.45 2.50 11.64
N ALA A 292 -18.71 3.28 10.84
CA ALA A 292 -19.06 4.67 10.57
C ALA A 292 -19.92 4.84 9.30
N ILE A 293 -20.26 3.75 8.60
CA ILE A 293 -20.93 3.82 7.30
C ILE A 293 -22.35 3.24 7.41
N ASP A 294 -23.30 4.15 7.52
CA ASP A 294 -24.73 3.90 7.45
C ASP A 294 -25.31 4.40 6.11
N SER A 295 -26.65 4.41 6.00
CA SER A 295 -27.33 4.86 4.78
C SER A 295 -27.09 6.33 4.45
N GLU A 296 -26.92 7.19 5.45
CA GLU A 296 -26.65 8.61 5.27
C GLU A 296 -25.24 8.82 4.71
N VAL A 297 -24.23 8.19 5.34
CA VAL A 297 -22.84 8.28 4.86
C VAL A 297 -22.73 7.69 3.46
N ALA A 298 -23.34 6.54 3.19
CA ALA A 298 -23.35 5.92 1.87
C ALA A 298 -23.95 6.85 0.79
N ASP A 299 -25.00 7.62 1.11
CA ASP A 299 -25.60 8.61 0.22
C ASP A 299 -24.63 9.76 -0.08
N TRP A 300 -24.00 10.34 0.95
CA TRP A 300 -23.02 11.40 0.78
C TRP A 300 -21.81 10.95 -0.02
N LEU A 301 -21.27 9.76 0.25
CA LEU A 301 -20.18 9.16 -0.51
C LEU A 301 -20.54 9.06 -2.01
N TYR A 302 -21.70 8.50 -2.32
CA TYR A 302 -22.14 8.35 -3.71
C TYR A 302 -22.30 9.70 -4.42
N ARG A 303 -22.95 10.67 -3.77
CA ARG A 303 -23.18 12.01 -4.33
C ARG A 303 -21.91 12.82 -4.56
N SER A 304 -20.89 12.62 -3.72
CA SER A 304 -19.57 13.28 -3.86
C SER A 304 -18.66 12.61 -4.90
N GLY A 305 -19.14 11.58 -5.61
CA GLY A 305 -18.36 10.90 -6.66
C GLY A 305 -17.57 9.69 -6.20
N CYS A 306 -17.74 9.22 -4.95
CA CYS A 306 -17.13 7.96 -4.52
C CYS A 306 -17.64 6.79 -5.37
N LYS A 307 -16.71 5.97 -5.90
CA LYS A 307 -17.07 4.82 -6.75
C LYS A 307 -16.85 3.49 -6.06
N VAL A 308 -15.77 3.35 -5.32
CA VAL A 308 -15.39 2.07 -4.70
C VAL A 308 -15.10 2.28 -3.22
N ILE A 309 -15.71 1.43 -2.41
CA ILE A 309 -15.41 1.31 -1.00
C ILE A 309 -14.94 -0.12 -0.69
N THR A 310 -13.83 -0.23 0.03
CA THR A 310 -13.28 -1.53 0.43
C THR A 310 -13.50 -1.77 1.90
N TYR A 311 -14.01 -2.94 2.25
CA TYR A 311 -14.05 -3.46 3.61
C TYR A 311 -13.05 -4.60 3.76
N ALA A 312 -12.39 -4.68 4.90
CA ALA A 312 -11.42 -5.71 5.21
C ALA A 312 -11.83 -6.49 6.46
N PRO A 313 -12.78 -7.43 6.35
CA PRO A 313 -13.12 -8.31 7.46
C PRO A 313 -11.96 -9.24 7.84
N GLU A 314 -11.12 -9.61 6.91
CA GLU A 314 -10.02 -10.57 6.97
C GLU A 314 -10.49 -12.02 7.14
N SER A 315 -11.45 -12.30 8.00
CA SER A 315 -12.04 -13.61 8.23
C SER A 315 -13.53 -13.50 8.55
N GLY A 316 -14.30 -14.53 8.24
CA GLY A 316 -15.69 -14.72 8.69
C GLY A 316 -15.80 -15.45 10.02
N SER A 317 -14.69 -15.99 10.55
CA SER A 317 -14.66 -16.70 11.84
C SER A 317 -14.47 -15.72 13.00
N LYS A 318 -15.35 -15.81 14.00
CA LYS A 318 -15.24 -15.03 15.24
C LYS A 318 -13.99 -15.41 16.04
N GLU A 319 -13.58 -16.67 15.98
CA GLU A 319 -12.38 -17.14 16.66
C GLU A 319 -11.12 -16.53 16.04
N ILE A 320 -11.01 -16.56 14.71
CA ILE A 320 -9.88 -15.93 14.01
C ILE A 320 -9.87 -14.42 14.25
N LEU A 321 -11.00 -13.74 14.13
CA LEU A 321 -11.09 -12.29 14.41
C LEU A 321 -10.63 -11.94 15.82
N ARG A 322 -10.93 -12.78 16.80
CA ARG A 322 -10.47 -12.63 18.19
C ARG A 322 -8.94 -12.80 18.28
N THR A 323 -8.42 -13.84 17.67
CA THR A 323 -6.97 -14.17 17.67
C THR A 323 -6.15 -13.07 17.01
N ILE A 324 -6.60 -12.55 15.87
CA ILE A 324 -5.91 -11.47 15.16
C ILE A 324 -6.24 -10.07 15.70
N LYS A 325 -6.99 -9.99 16.80
CA LYS A 325 -7.42 -8.72 17.44
C LYS A 325 -8.16 -7.77 16.49
N LYS A 326 -8.87 -8.31 15.49
CA LYS A 326 -9.67 -7.52 14.55
C LYS A 326 -11.01 -7.18 15.19
N LYS A 327 -11.11 -6.00 15.78
CA LYS A 327 -12.30 -5.52 16.50
C LYS A 327 -13.38 -5.04 15.52
N ILE A 328 -14.10 -5.98 14.89
CA ILE A 328 -15.25 -5.71 14.00
C ILE A 328 -16.44 -6.57 14.41
N ARG A 329 -17.63 -6.13 14.00
CA ARG A 329 -18.88 -6.91 14.07
C ARG A 329 -19.33 -7.25 12.67
N LEU A 330 -19.31 -8.53 12.32
CA LEU A 330 -19.61 -9.02 10.96
C LEU A 330 -21.04 -8.65 10.52
N GLU A 331 -22.00 -8.66 11.44
CA GLU A 331 -23.39 -8.26 11.17
C GLU A 331 -23.51 -6.77 10.80
N ASN A 332 -22.77 -5.90 11.51
CA ASN A 332 -22.72 -4.46 11.18
C ASN A 332 -22.09 -4.24 9.81
N MET A 333 -21.03 -5.00 9.48
CA MET A 333 -20.38 -4.93 8.18
C MET A 333 -21.35 -5.38 7.05
N LEU A 334 -22.08 -6.46 7.22
CA LEU A 334 -23.09 -6.89 6.25
C LEU A 334 -24.15 -5.80 6.02
N ASN A 335 -24.60 -5.13 7.08
CA ASN A 335 -25.52 -4.01 6.94
C ASN A 335 -24.87 -2.82 6.19
N SER A 336 -23.64 -2.48 6.53
CA SER A 336 -22.89 -1.42 5.83
C SER A 336 -22.70 -1.73 4.34
N ILE A 337 -22.36 -2.99 3.99
CA ILE A 337 -22.29 -3.48 2.60
C ILE A 337 -23.62 -3.23 1.88
N LYS A 338 -24.75 -3.63 2.51
CA LYS A 338 -26.08 -3.43 1.95
C LYS A 338 -26.40 -1.95 1.72
N GLN A 339 -26.12 -1.08 2.69
CA GLN A 339 -26.35 0.36 2.58
C GLN A 339 -25.50 0.98 1.45
N SER A 340 -24.21 0.66 1.40
CA SER A 340 -23.30 1.15 0.36
C SER A 340 -23.72 0.70 -1.03
N SER A 341 -24.00 -0.59 -1.20
CA SER A 341 -24.40 -1.16 -2.49
C SER A 341 -25.76 -0.63 -2.95
N SER A 342 -26.72 -0.43 -2.04
CA SER A 342 -28.04 0.12 -2.39
C SER A 342 -28.00 1.56 -2.89
N ARG A 343 -26.93 2.30 -2.58
CA ARG A 343 -26.67 3.66 -3.07
C ARG A 343 -25.84 3.69 -4.36
N GLY A 344 -25.45 2.53 -4.90
CA GLY A 344 -24.70 2.44 -6.15
C GLY A 344 -23.17 2.42 -5.99
N LEU A 345 -22.65 2.34 -4.76
CA LEU A 345 -21.23 2.15 -4.54
C LEU A 345 -20.79 0.74 -4.90
N ASN A 346 -19.64 0.60 -5.55
CA ASN A 346 -19.01 -0.69 -5.71
C ASN A 346 -18.33 -1.09 -4.39
N VAL A 347 -18.74 -2.22 -3.84
CA VAL A 347 -18.23 -2.72 -2.57
C VAL A 347 -17.26 -3.85 -2.80
N LYS A 348 -15.99 -3.65 -2.40
CA LYS A 348 -14.95 -4.66 -2.41
C LYS A 348 -14.74 -5.21 -1.01
N ILE A 349 -14.39 -6.50 -0.92
CA ILE A 349 -14.07 -7.18 0.33
C ILE A 349 -12.67 -7.77 0.25
N ASN A 350 -11.82 -7.49 1.24
CA ASN A 350 -10.51 -8.12 1.38
C ASN A 350 -10.60 -9.23 2.44
N PHE A 351 -10.10 -10.41 2.09
CA PHE A 351 -10.03 -11.58 2.96
C PHE A 351 -8.61 -12.11 3.03
N MET A 352 -8.25 -12.65 4.18
CA MET A 352 -6.99 -13.37 4.34
C MET A 352 -7.24 -14.82 4.78
N ILE A 353 -6.34 -15.71 4.42
CA ILE A 353 -6.37 -17.13 4.77
C ILE A 353 -4.99 -17.60 5.20
N GLY A 354 -4.94 -18.61 6.07
CA GLY A 354 -3.69 -19.22 6.50
C GLY A 354 -3.09 -18.60 7.75
N PHE A 355 -3.90 -17.93 8.57
CA PHE A 355 -3.45 -17.46 9.88
C PHE A 355 -2.95 -18.64 10.74
N PRO A 356 -1.92 -18.44 11.58
CA PRO A 356 -1.52 -19.43 12.56
C PRO A 356 -2.71 -19.90 13.40
N GLY A 357 -2.90 -21.21 13.48
CA GLY A 357 -4.00 -21.82 14.26
C GLY A 357 -5.37 -21.86 13.55
N GLU A 358 -5.55 -21.27 12.37
CA GLU A 358 -6.80 -21.35 11.61
C GLU A 358 -7.12 -22.78 11.19
N LYS A 359 -8.39 -23.17 11.26
CA LYS A 359 -8.89 -24.52 11.00
C LYS A 359 -9.90 -24.53 9.85
N HIS A 360 -10.21 -25.71 9.31
CA HIS A 360 -11.23 -25.90 8.27
C HIS A 360 -12.59 -25.29 8.64
N ILE A 361 -13.00 -25.33 9.90
CA ILE A 361 -14.26 -24.75 10.35
C ILE A 361 -14.27 -23.24 10.22
N ASP A 362 -13.14 -22.56 10.46
CA ASP A 362 -12.98 -21.12 10.34
C ASP A 362 -13.11 -20.67 8.86
N ILE A 363 -12.58 -21.51 7.96
CA ILE A 363 -12.74 -21.32 6.51
C ILE A 363 -14.21 -21.46 6.10
N ILE A 364 -14.93 -22.44 6.64
CA ILE A 364 -16.36 -22.62 6.36
C ILE A 364 -17.16 -21.42 6.86
N GLU A 365 -16.89 -20.89 8.04
CA GLU A 365 -17.52 -19.68 8.55
C GLU A 365 -17.24 -18.47 7.63
N SER A 366 -16.02 -18.37 7.11
CA SER A 366 -15.63 -17.32 6.14
C SER A 366 -16.38 -17.46 4.81
N ILE A 367 -16.57 -18.69 4.31
CA ILE A 367 -17.37 -18.98 3.11
C ILE A 367 -18.82 -18.51 3.32
N TRP A 368 -19.42 -18.82 4.47
CA TRP A 368 -20.78 -18.38 4.79
C TRP A 368 -20.89 -16.85 4.87
N PHE A 369 -19.88 -16.18 5.40
CA PHE A 369 -19.84 -14.72 5.39
C PHE A 369 -19.74 -14.18 3.96
N LEU A 370 -18.91 -14.75 3.08
CA LEU A 370 -18.78 -14.35 1.68
C LEU A 370 -20.10 -14.47 0.91
N ILE A 371 -20.85 -15.57 1.11
CA ILE A 371 -22.18 -15.76 0.51
C ILE A 371 -23.15 -14.67 0.99
N LYS A 372 -23.17 -14.39 2.31
CA LYS A 372 -24.02 -13.31 2.87
C LYS A 372 -23.61 -11.93 2.36
N ALA A 373 -22.30 -11.66 2.23
CA ALA A 373 -21.79 -10.41 1.71
C ALA A 373 -22.17 -10.22 0.23
N SER A 374 -22.07 -11.27 -0.55
CA SER A 374 -22.52 -11.30 -1.93
C SER A 374 -24.04 -11.03 -2.03
N TRP A 375 -24.86 -11.66 -1.19
CA TRP A 375 -26.30 -11.40 -1.10
C TRP A 375 -26.59 -9.93 -0.78
N ASN A 376 -25.84 -9.33 0.16
CA ASN A 376 -26.01 -7.93 0.58
C ASN A 376 -25.41 -6.92 -0.42
N GLY A 377 -24.83 -7.35 -1.52
CA GLY A 377 -24.44 -6.45 -2.59
C GLY A 377 -22.95 -6.22 -2.77
N ALA A 378 -22.08 -6.94 -2.04
CA ALA A 378 -20.65 -6.89 -2.34
C ALA A 378 -20.36 -7.28 -3.79
N ASN A 379 -19.53 -6.50 -4.46
CA ASN A 379 -19.32 -6.58 -5.91
C ASN A 379 -18.02 -7.27 -6.28
N ASP A 380 -17.02 -7.12 -5.46
CA ASP A 380 -15.66 -7.57 -5.72
C ASP A 380 -15.02 -8.15 -4.45
N MET A 381 -14.03 -8.99 -4.62
CA MET A 381 -13.34 -9.63 -3.53
C MET A 381 -11.87 -9.85 -3.90
N ALA A 382 -10.98 -9.63 -2.92
CA ALA A 382 -9.57 -9.99 -3.02
C ALA A 382 -9.19 -10.92 -1.86
N PRO A 383 -8.97 -12.21 -2.12
CA PRO A 383 -8.37 -13.10 -1.14
C PRO A 383 -6.84 -12.95 -1.18
N ALA A 384 -6.20 -13.03 -0.02
CA ALA A 384 -4.76 -13.04 0.11
C ALA A 384 -4.32 -14.13 1.10
N ALA A 385 -3.13 -14.67 0.90
CA ALA A 385 -2.48 -15.48 1.92
C ALA A 385 -2.00 -14.58 3.06
N PHE A 386 -2.10 -15.07 4.30
CA PHE A 386 -1.46 -14.38 5.41
C PHE A 386 0.06 -14.41 5.22
N SER A 387 0.68 -13.25 5.25
CA SER A 387 2.13 -13.09 5.28
C SER A 387 2.57 -12.28 6.48
N PRO A 388 3.51 -12.79 7.27
CA PRO A 388 4.00 -12.11 8.45
C PRO A 388 4.97 -10.99 8.06
N TYR A 389 4.51 -9.74 8.08
CA TYR A 389 5.36 -8.58 7.81
C TYR A 389 6.18 -8.18 9.04
N PRO A 390 7.47 -7.80 8.87
CA PRO A 390 8.28 -7.26 9.95
C PRO A 390 7.56 -6.14 10.69
N GLY A 391 7.69 -6.11 12.02
CA GLY A 391 7.01 -5.13 12.86
C GLY A 391 5.60 -5.50 13.28
N SER A 392 5.01 -6.58 12.76
CA SER A 392 3.74 -7.10 13.25
C SER A 392 3.93 -8.04 14.46
N GLU A 393 2.90 -8.15 15.30
CA GLU A 393 2.93 -9.06 16.47
C GLU A 393 3.11 -10.52 16.04
N LEU A 394 2.38 -10.96 14.99
CA LEU A 394 2.50 -12.32 14.45
C LEU A 394 3.87 -12.59 13.83
N PHE A 395 4.49 -11.61 13.18
CA PHE A 395 5.87 -11.76 12.71
C PHE A 395 6.81 -12.05 13.87
N ASN A 396 6.74 -11.25 14.94
CA ASN A 396 7.60 -11.45 16.12
C ASN A 396 7.36 -12.82 16.77
N GLN A 397 6.11 -13.26 16.85
CA GLN A 397 5.77 -14.58 17.37
C GLN A 397 6.43 -15.69 16.52
N LEU A 398 6.20 -15.70 15.20
CA LEU A 398 6.71 -16.71 14.29
C LEU A 398 8.24 -16.71 14.20
N SER A 399 8.87 -15.54 14.30
CA SER A 399 10.32 -15.41 14.36
C SER A 399 10.90 -16.00 15.66
N ASN A 400 10.26 -15.76 16.81
CA ASN A 400 10.65 -16.38 18.08
C ASN A 400 10.47 -17.91 18.08
N GLU A 401 9.47 -18.42 17.35
CA GLU A 401 9.24 -19.84 17.10
C GLU A 401 10.20 -20.43 16.05
N LYS A 402 11.11 -19.62 15.48
CA LYS A 402 12.06 -19.99 14.41
C LYS A 402 11.40 -20.52 13.13
N LEU A 403 10.18 -20.05 12.86
CA LEU A 403 9.45 -20.34 11.62
C LEU A 403 9.74 -19.30 10.52
N ILE A 404 10.38 -18.19 10.87
CA ILE A 404 10.83 -17.14 9.96
C ILE A 404 12.32 -16.92 10.20
N ASP A 405 13.08 -16.94 9.12
CA ASP A 405 14.47 -16.53 9.08
C ASP A 405 14.62 -15.41 8.04
N MET A 406 14.91 -14.18 8.48
CA MET A 406 15.11 -13.04 7.58
C MET A 406 16.49 -13.08 6.89
N ASP A 407 17.44 -13.85 7.39
CA ASP A 407 18.73 -14.02 6.73
C ASP A 407 18.63 -14.97 5.51
N ASP A 408 17.52 -15.72 5.41
CA ASP A 408 17.17 -16.49 4.21
C ASP A 408 16.32 -15.62 3.26
N ASP A 409 16.82 -15.40 2.04
CA ASP A 409 16.10 -14.68 0.98
C ASP A 409 14.73 -15.29 0.65
N GLN A 410 14.52 -16.58 0.94
CA GLN A 410 13.25 -17.26 0.70
C GLN A 410 12.09 -16.59 1.45
N TYR A 411 12.33 -16.05 2.65
CA TYR A 411 11.30 -15.30 3.37
C TYR A 411 10.77 -14.10 2.56
N PHE A 412 11.64 -13.33 1.94
CA PHE A 412 11.23 -12.18 1.11
C PHE A 412 10.57 -12.63 -0.21
N MET A 413 11.03 -13.76 -0.75
CA MET A 413 10.41 -14.37 -1.93
C MET A 413 8.98 -14.82 -1.65
N ASP A 414 8.72 -15.39 -0.47
CA ASP A 414 7.38 -15.77 -0.04
C ASP A 414 6.46 -14.55 0.08
N ILE A 415 6.98 -13.40 0.53
CA ILE A 415 6.23 -12.13 0.57
C ILE A 415 5.92 -11.61 -0.85
N ILE A 416 6.87 -11.69 -1.79
CA ILE A 416 6.64 -11.29 -3.18
C ILE A 416 5.52 -12.14 -3.81
N ASN A 417 5.51 -13.41 -3.50
CA ASN A 417 4.59 -14.40 -4.09
C ASN A 417 3.20 -14.41 -3.43
N ILE A 418 2.90 -13.51 -2.48
CA ILE A 418 1.62 -13.48 -1.73
C ILE A 418 0.39 -13.45 -2.65
N ASP A 419 0.50 -12.80 -3.80
CA ASP A 419 -0.57 -12.69 -4.78
C ASP A 419 -0.58 -13.85 -5.80
N THR A 420 0.36 -14.79 -5.71
CA THR A 420 0.38 -15.99 -6.55
C THR A 420 -0.35 -17.13 -5.84
N PHE A 421 -1.32 -17.76 -6.49
CA PHE A 421 -2.11 -18.84 -5.88
C PHE A 421 -1.34 -20.16 -5.73
N PHE A 422 -0.17 -20.29 -6.37
CA PHE A 422 0.51 -21.57 -6.49
C PHE A 422 1.84 -21.66 -5.72
N GLU A 423 2.47 -20.54 -5.40
CA GLU A 423 3.82 -20.48 -4.81
C GLU A 423 3.84 -19.98 -3.37
N ASN A 424 2.65 -19.70 -2.79
CA ASN A 424 2.54 -19.23 -1.42
C ASN A 424 3.06 -20.26 -0.41
N ASN A 425 3.87 -19.82 0.52
CA ASN A 425 4.16 -20.52 1.74
C ASN A 425 3.22 -20.03 2.86
N PHE A 426 2.67 -20.95 3.64
CA PHE A 426 1.72 -20.63 4.69
C PHE A 426 2.30 -20.98 6.06
N TYR A 427 2.04 -20.12 7.02
CA TYR A 427 2.47 -20.28 8.42
C TYR A 427 1.37 -20.92 9.29
N ASN A 428 0.50 -21.69 8.67
CA ASN A 428 -0.58 -22.41 9.36
C ASN A 428 -0.14 -23.84 9.68
N ASN A 429 -0.38 -24.27 10.93
CA ASN A 429 0.01 -25.60 11.42
C ASN A 429 -1.15 -26.62 11.46
N ASN A 430 -2.39 -26.21 11.16
CA ASN A 430 -3.57 -27.07 11.19
C ASN A 430 -4.01 -27.55 9.81
N MET A 431 -3.55 -26.92 8.76
CA MET A 431 -3.92 -27.23 7.38
C MET A 431 -2.68 -27.26 6.49
N SER A 432 -2.64 -28.18 5.54
CA SER A 432 -1.56 -28.22 4.55
C SER A 432 -1.66 -27.07 3.55
N ASN A 433 -0.53 -26.69 2.96
CA ASN A 433 -0.46 -25.66 1.91
C ASN A 433 -1.38 -25.99 0.72
N TYR A 434 -1.59 -27.29 0.41
CA TYR A 434 -2.51 -27.73 -0.62
C TYR A 434 -3.95 -27.27 -0.34
N TRP A 435 -4.46 -27.51 0.89
CA TRP A 435 -5.80 -27.07 1.27
C TRP A 435 -5.95 -25.56 1.30
N LEU A 436 -4.94 -24.83 1.76
CA LEU A 436 -5.00 -23.37 1.82
C LEU A 436 -5.02 -22.76 0.42
N ARG A 437 -4.20 -23.28 -0.51
CA ARG A 437 -4.24 -22.87 -1.93
C ARG A 437 -5.59 -23.18 -2.58
N PHE A 438 -6.13 -24.37 -2.31
CA PHE A 438 -7.48 -24.72 -2.77
C PHE A 438 -8.52 -23.72 -2.27
N TYR A 439 -8.50 -23.39 -0.98
CA TYR A 439 -9.46 -22.46 -0.40
C TYR A 439 -9.33 -21.02 -0.93
N LEU A 440 -8.13 -20.53 -1.25
CA LEU A 440 -7.96 -19.24 -1.90
C LEU A 440 -8.75 -19.15 -3.22
N ILE A 441 -8.60 -20.18 -4.06
CA ILE A 441 -9.33 -20.26 -5.34
C ILE A 441 -10.82 -20.47 -5.08
N PHE A 442 -11.16 -21.31 -4.12
CA PHE A 442 -12.54 -21.63 -3.78
C PHE A 442 -13.31 -20.43 -3.22
N TYR A 443 -12.65 -19.53 -2.48
CA TYR A 443 -13.25 -18.27 -2.05
C TYR A 443 -13.71 -17.42 -3.24
N LEU A 444 -12.87 -17.26 -4.25
CA LEU A 444 -13.22 -16.54 -5.47
C LEU A 444 -14.39 -17.22 -6.19
N PHE A 445 -14.32 -18.54 -6.37
CA PHE A 445 -15.37 -19.30 -7.03
C PHE A 445 -16.72 -19.15 -6.33
N ILE A 446 -16.76 -19.35 -5.01
CA ILE A 446 -18.00 -19.23 -4.23
C ILE A 446 -18.54 -17.80 -4.25
N PHE A 447 -17.66 -16.80 -4.07
CA PHE A 447 -18.10 -15.40 -4.06
C PHE A 447 -18.73 -14.98 -5.40
N TYR A 448 -18.03 -15.20 -6.52
CA TYR A 448 -18.55 -14.79 -7.82
C TYR A 448 -19.73 -15.64 -8.28
N SER A 449 -19.74 -16.95 -8.01
CA SER A 449 -20.91 -17.80 -8.29
C SER A 449 -22.13 -17.32 -7.53
N SER A 450 -21.99 -17.04 -6.22
CA SER A 450 -23.07 -16.48 -5.40
C SER A 450 -23.54 -15.13 -5.95
N ASN A 451 -22.61 -14.26 -6.36
CA ASN A 451 -22.92 -12.96 -6.96
C ASN A 451 -23.78 -13.10 -8.23
N PHE A 452 -23.43 -14.01 -9.12
CA PHE A 452 -24.15 -14.22 -10.38
C PHE A 452 -25.50 -14.91 -10.16
N ILE A 453 -25.60 -15.81 -9.17
CA ILE A 453 -26.88 -16.43 -8.80
C ILE A 453 -27.83 -15.39 -8.22
N PHE A 454 -27.40 -14.57 -7.29
CA PHE A 454 -28.24 -13.58 -6.63
C PHE A 454 -28.54 -12.35 -7.51
N ARG A 455 -27.64 -12.05 -8.45
CA ARG A 455 -27.73 -10.86 -9.32
C ARG A 455 -27.36 -11.23 -10.76
N PRO A 456 -28.21 -11.98 -11.48
CA PRO A 456 -27.86 -12.52 -12.81
C PRO A 456 -27.53 -11.43 -13.84
N LEU A 457 -28.15 -10.26 -13.76
CA LEU A 457 -27.82 -9.14 -14.64
C LEU A 457 -26.36 -8.65 -14.49
N ARG A 458 -25.76 -8.86 -13.30
CA ARG A 458 -24.35 -8.53 -13.08
C ARG A 458 -23.42 -9.39 -13.91
N PHE A 459 -23.76 -10.66 -14.13
CA PHE A 459 -22.94 -11.51 -15.01
C PHE A 459 -22.81 -10.88 -16.41
N PHE A 460 -23.92 -10.47 -17.01
CA PHE A 460 -23.91 -9.83 -18.34
C PHE A 460 -23.18 -8.49 -18.31
N LYS A 461 -23.33 -7.69 -17.25
CA LYS A 461 -22.60 -6.44 -17.08
C LYS A 461 -21.09 -6.68 -16.99
N THR A 462 -20.67 -7.65 -16.17
CA THR A 462 -19.24 -8.03 -16.05
C THR A 462 -18.66 -8.48 -17.39
N MET A 463 -19.38 -9.32 -18.15
CA MET A 463 -18.93 -9.72 -19.50
C MET A 463 -18.82 -8.52 -20.44
N TYR A 464 -19.80 -7.62 -20.42
CA TYR A 464 -19.76 -6.39 -21.20
C TYR A 464 -18.58 -5.50 -20.80
N ASN A 465 -18.34 -5.30 -19.51
CA ASN A 465 -17.22 -4.51 -18.99
C ASN A 465 -15.86 -5.06 -19.42
N ILE A 466 -15.71 -6.39 -19.36
CA ILE A 466 -14.48 -7.07 -19.82
C ILE A 466 -14.30 -6.90 -21.34
N ALA A 467 -15.34 -7.10 -22.11
CA ALA A 467 -15.30 -6.97 -23.56
C ALA A 467 -14.98 -5.53 -24.03
N THR A 468 -15.50 -4.54 -23.31
CA THR A 468 -15.32 -3.10 -23.63
C THR A 468 -14.14 -2.46 -22.91
N LYS A 469 -13.42 -3.21 -22.03
CA LYS A 469 -12.34 -2.73 -21.15
C LYS A 469 -12.77 -1.58 -20.20
N ARG A 470 -14.06 -1.54 -19.82
CA ARG A 470 -14.64 -0.55 -18.89
C ARG A 470 -14.81 -1.17 -17.50
N TYR A 471 -13.73 -1.49 -16.85
CA TYR A 471 -13.72 -2.22 -15.58
C TYR A 471 -14.32 -1.39 -14.43
N GLU A 472 -15.21 -2.01 -13.67
CA GLU A 472 -15.80 -1.44 -12.43
C GLU A 472 -15.24 -2.13 -11.18
N SER A 473 -14.50 -3.23 -11.34
CA SER A 473 -13.88 -3.97 -10.24
C SER A 473 -12.49 -4.47 -10.61
N ARG A 474 -11.65 -4.70 -9.60
CA ARG A 474 -10.33 -5.29 -9.83
C ARG A 474 -10.42 -6.71 -10.38
N GLY A 475 -11.43 -7.47 -9.97
CA GLY A 475 -11.69 -8.80 -10.51
C GLY A 475 -11.97 -8.77 -12.02
N GLU A 476 -12.79 -7.81 -12.48
CA GLU A 476 -13.03 -7.60 -13.91
C GLU A 476 -11.75 -7.21 -14.66
N MET A 477 -10.94 -6.28 -14.09
CA MET A 477 -9.67 -5.84 -14.66
C MET A 477 -8.69 -7.01 -14.78
N THR A 478 -8.50 -7.77 -13.71
CA THR A 478 -7.59 -8.93 -13.69
C THR A 478 -8.01 -9.99 -14.70
N LEU A 479 -9.31 -10.30 -14.78
CA LEU A 479 -9.82 -11.27 -15.74
C LEU A 479 -9.66 -10.77 -17.18
N GLY A 480 -9.93 -9.49 -17.41
CA GLY A 480 -9.75 -8.86 -18.73
C GLY A 480 -8.28 -8.84 -19.17
N GLU A 481 -7.36 -8.56 -18.25
CA GLU A 481 -5.92 -8.62 -18.53
C GLU A 481 -5.44 -10.05 -18.79
N LEU A 482 -5.95 -11.04 -18.06
CA LEU A 482 -5.64 -12.45 -18.30
C LEU A 482 -6.09 -12.92 -19.69
N ILE A 483 -7.27 -12.51 -20.13
CA ILE A 483 -7.81 -12.83 -21.45
C ILE A 483 -7.00 -12.13 -22.56
N ASN A 484 -6.55 -10.89 -22.32
CA ASN A 484 -5.87 -10.06 -23.30
C ASN A 484 -4.33 -10.11 -23.18
N ARG A 485 -3.75 -11.02 -22.41
CA ARG A 485 -2.29 -11.07 -22.19
C ARG A 485 -1.53 -11.11 -23.52
N SER A 486 -0.96 -9.97 -23.91
CA SER A 486 0.25 -9.93 -24.70
C SER A 486 1.41 -10.43 -23.83
N LYS A 487 2.25 -11.30 -24.34
CA LYS A 487 3.43 -11.79 -23.63
C LYS A 487 4.30 -10.58 -23.24
N VAL A 488 4.47 -10.34 -21.95
CA VAL A 488 5.43 -9.35 -21.46
C VAL A 488 6.80 -9.78 -21.97
N LYS A 489 7.49 -8.90 -22.68
CA LYS A 489 8.84 -9.16 -23.15
C LYS A 489 9.81 -8.94 -22.00
N ILE A 490 10.30 -10.01 -21.42
CA ILE A 490 11.36 -9.96 -20.40
C ILE A 490 12.68 -9.75 -21.14
N ILE A 491 13.44 -8.77 -20.71
CA ILE A 491 14.76 -8.46 -21.27
C ILE A 491 15.80 -9.11 -20.35
N ASP A 492 16.71 -9.89 -20.92
CA ASP A 492 17.88 -10.37 -20.19
C ASP A 492 18.89 -9.22 -20.11
N ILE A 493 19.01 -8.62 -18.93
CA ILE A 493 20.05 -7.61 -18.63
C ILE A 493 21.22 -8.37 -18.01
N PRO A 494 22.43 -8.29 -18.56
CA PRO A 494 23.60 -8.87 -17.91
C PRO A 494 23.81 -8.16 -16.56
N HIS A 495 23.90 -8.96 -15.51
CA HIS A 495 24.16 -8.53 -14.11
C HIS A 495 25.60 -8.07 -13.92
#